data_99aabbf0df7a3c3bccef81637f66b62d
#
_entry.id   99aabbf0df7a3c3bccef81637f66b62d
#
_cell.length_a   1.000
_cell.length_b   1.000
_cell.length_c   1.000
_cell.angle_alpha   90.00
_cell.angle_beta   90.00
_cell.angle_gamma   90.00
#
_symmetry.space_group_name_H-M   'P 1'
#
loop_
_entity.id
_entity.type
_entity.pdbx_description
1 polymer ?
#
loop_
_entity_poly.entity_id
_entity_poly.type
_entity_poly.pdbx_seq_one_letter_code
_entity_poly.pdbx_strand_id
1 'polypeptide(L)'
;MDRTVKCLLLKTNQVIVSEIVEVGSDLGEPDCKLINPFLLENQELTTWLDFTNQNELMIHSDSIMTIADPKEELLAKYFEMIA
;
A
#
# COMPACT_ATOMS: atom_id res chain seq x y z
N MET A 1 4.77 -18.03 4.83
CA MET A 1 5.38 -16.93 4.07
C MET A 1 5.02 -15.62 4.73
N ASP A 2 6.03 -14.83 5.04
CA ASP A 2 5.80 -13.58 5.74
C ASP A 2 5.25 -12.53 4.78
N ARG A 3 4.19 -11.86 5.21
CA ARG A 3 3.64 -10.75 4.45
C ARG A 3 4.34 -9.47 4.88
N THR A 4 4.79 -8.70 3.92
CA THR A 4 5.43 -7.43 4.17
C THR A 4 4.39 -6.32 4.03
N VAL A 5 3.77 -5.94 5.14
CA VAL A 5 2.77 -4.87 5.16
C VAL A 5 3.45 -3.61 5.66
N LYS A 6 3.30 -2.53 4.90
CA LYS A 6 3.94 -1.26 5.18
C LYS A 6 2.95 -0.11 5.06
N CYS A 7 3.27 0.98 5.74
CA CYS A 7 2.61 2.26 5.54
C CYS A 7 3.45 3.06 4.56
N LEU A 8 2.82 3.55 3.52
CA LEU A 8 3.49 4.31 2.47
C LEU A 8 2.95 5.73 2.46
N LEU A 9 3.83 6.70 2.69
CA LEU A 9 3.47 8.10 2.51
C LEU A 9 3.79 8.48 1.07
N LEU A 10 2.78 8.82 0.32
CA LEU A 10 2.94 9.20 -1.09
C LEU A 10 3.19 10.69 -1.23
N LYS A 11 3.73 11.09 -2.37
CA LYS A 11 3.96 12.50 -2.69
C LYS A 11 2.67 13.32 -2.72
N THR A 12 1.53 12.66 -2.86
CA THR A 12 0.22 13.29 -2.81
C THR A 12 -0.26 13.54 -1.38
N ASN A 13 0.54 13.18 -0.37
CA ASN A 13 0.21 13.23 1.05
C ASN A 13 -0.81 12.18 1.48
N GLN A 14 -1.12 11.23 0.63
CA GLN A 14 -1.95 10.09 0.98
C GLN A 14 -1.10 9.05 1.70
N VAL A 15 -1.69 8.39 2.69
CA VAL A 15 -1.04 7.29 3.40
C VAL A 15 -1.73 6.01 3.01
N ILE A 16 -0.97 5.08 2.47
CA ILE A 16 -1.49 3.79 2.01
C ILE A 16 -0.93 2.70 2.90
N VAL A 17 -1.80 1.80 3.35
CA VAL A 17 -1.38 0.60 4.07
C VAL A 17 -1.58 -0.57 3.13
N SER A 18 -0.51 -1.30 2.86
CA SER A 18 -0.55 -2.35 1.85
C SER A 18 0.58 -3.34 2.04
N GLU A 19 0.34 -4.55 1.59
CA GLU A 19 1.42 -5.48 1.33
C GLU A 19 2.19 -4.94 0.12
N ILE A 20 3.52 -4.93 0.20
CA ILE A 20 4.35 -4.37 -0.88
C ILE A 20 5.38 -5.39 -1.32
N VAL A 21 5.58 -5.49 -2.62
CA VAL A 21 6.58 -6.36 -3.22
C VAL A 21 7.35 -5.57 -4.26
N GLU A 22 8.67 -5.62 -4.21
CA GLU A 22 9.50 -5.05 -5.26
C GLU A 22 9.50 -5.99 -6.45
N VAL A 23 9.37 -5.44 -7.64
CA VAL A 23 9.39 -6.23 -8.87
C VAL A 23 10.45 -5.67 -9.81
N GLY A 24 11.04 -6.55 -10.60
CA GLY A 24 11.97 -6.12 -11.65
C GLY A 24 11.20 -5.36 -12.73
N SER A 25 11.76 -4.26 -13.17
CA SER A 25 11.14 -3.45 -14.21
C SER A 25 12.20 -2.74 -15.03
N ASP A 26 11.83 -2.36 -16.24
CA ASP A 26 12.68 -1.53 -17.06
C ASP A 26 12.60 -0.09 -16.57
N LEU A 27 13.59 0.71 -16.95
CA LEU A 27 13.64 2.11 -16.58
C LEU A 27 12.36 2.83 -16.99
N GLY A 28 11.75 3.52 -16.05
CA GLY A 28 10.52 4.27 -16.31
C GLY A 28 9.24 3.48 -16.10
N GLU A 29 9.32 2.19 -15.82
CA GLU A 29 8.15 1.36 -15.55
C GLU A 29 7.91 1.25 -14.03
N PRO A 30 6.66 0.98 -13.61
CA PRO A 30 6.38 0.76 -12.19
C PRO A 30 7.21 -0.39 -11.64
N ASP A 31 7.83 -0.17 -10.49
CA ASP A 31 8.75 -1.12 -9.87
C ASP A 31 8.28 -1.66 -8.52
N CYS A 32 7.09 -1.27 -8.08
CA CYS A 32 6.51 -1.78 -6.85
C CYS A 32 5.12 -2.30 -7.11
N LYS A 33 4.80 -3.42 -6.48
CA LYS A 33 3.47 -4.00 -6.55
C LYS A 33 2.82 -3.89 -5.18
N LEU A 34 1.63 -3.32 -5.14
CA LEU A 34 0.83 -3.23 -3.92
C LEU A 34 -0.26 -4.28 -3.97
N ILE A 35 -0.38 -5.05 -2.90
CA ILE A 35 -1.39 -6.10 -2.78
C ILE A 35 -2.34 -5.69 -1.67
N ASN A 36 -3.62 -5.60 -2.00
CA ASN A 36 -4.67 -5.16 -1.09
C ASN A 36 -4.36 -3.79 -0.47
N PRO A 37 -4.17 -2.74 -1.29
CA PRO A 37 -3.89 -1.41 -0.75
C PRO A 37 -5.15 -0.76 -0.17
N PHE A 38 -4.99 -0.11 0.99
CA PHE A 38 -6.05 0.66 1.62
C PHE A 38 -5.54 2.05 1.93
N LEU A 39 -6.42 3.02 1.80
CA LEU A 39 -6.15 4.40 2.16
C LEU A 39 -6.41 4.58 3.65
N LEU A 40 -5.43 5.12 4.37
CA LEU A 40 -5.60 5.48 5.77
C LEU A 40 -6.02 6.93 5.85
N GLU A 41 -7.21 7.17 6.37
CA GLU A 41 -7.78 8.51 6.48
C GLU A 41 -8.62 8.57 7.75
N ASN A 42 -8.35 9.56 8.59
CA ASN A 42 -9.04 9.72 9.87
C ASN A 42 -9.03 8.45 10.72
N GLN A 43 -7.88 7.74 10.72
CA GLN A 43 -7.66 6.51 11.47
C GLN A 43 -8.51 5.34 10.98
N GLU A 44 -9.08 5.46 9.79
CA GLU A 44 -9.86 4.38 9.18
C GLU A 44 -9.23 3.94 7.86
N LEU A 45 -9.39 2.67 7.54
CA LEU A 45 -8.91 2.11 6.29
C LEU A 45 -10.07 2.00 5.32
N THR A 46 -9.91 2.58 4.14
CA THR A 46 -10.89 2.50 3.06
C THR A 46 -10.20 1.99 1.81
N THR A 47 -10.97 1.47 0.87
CA THR A 47 -10.42 0.97 -0.38
C THR A 47 -9.72 2.11 -1.11
N TRP A 48 -8.44 1.89 -1.46
CA TRP A 48 -7.71 2.86 -2.27
C TRP A 48 -8.01 2.57 -3.74
N LEU A 49 -8.20 3.64 -4.52
CA LEU A 49 -8.60 3.58 -5.92
C LEU A 49 -9.97 2.91 -6.06
N ASP A 50 -10.98 3.61 -5.59
CA ASP A 50 -12.35 3.10 -5.58
C ASP A 50 -12.95 2.94 -6.98
N PHE A 51 -12.23 3.35 -8.02
CA PHE A 51 -12.68 3.21 -9.41
C PHE A 51 -12.30 1.86 -10.02
N THR A 52 -11.68 0.97 -9.26
CA THR A 52 -11.29 -0.35 -9.76
C THR A 52 -11.54 -1.41 -8.70
N ASN A 53 -11.81 -2.64 -9.16
CA ASN A 53 -11.93 -3.80 -8.29
C ASN A 53 -10.63 -4.57 -8.18
N GLN A 54 -9.55 -4.09 -8.80
CA GLN A 54 -8.26 -4.74 -8.70
C GLN A 54 -7.71 -4.62 -7.28
N ASN A 55 -7.17 -5.70 -6.77
CA ASN A 55 -6.53 -5.69 -5.47
C ASN A 55 -5.00 -5.83 -5.56
N GLU A 56 -4.46 -5.83 -6.77
CA GLU A 56 -3.03 -5.77 -7.01
C GLU A 56 -2.77 -4.64 -7.98
N LEU A 57 -1.99 -3.67 -7.54
CA LEU A 57 -1.73 -2.46 -8.32
C LEU A 57 -0.23 -2.22 -8.42
N MET A 58 0.20 -1.69 -9.55
CA MET A 58 1.59 -1.31 -9.74
C MET A 58 1.76 0.17 -9.48
N ILE A 59 2.86 0.52 -8.84
CA ILE A 59 3.17 1.90 -8.49
C ILE A 59 4.66 2.15 -8.70
N HIS A 60 5.00 3.37 -9.11
CA HIS A 60 6.40 3.78 -9.19
C HIS A 60 6.91 4.11 -7.79
N SER A 61 8.09 3.60 -7.45
CA SER A 61 8.71 3.93 -6.16
C SER A 61 8.98 5.43 -6.02
N ASP A 62 9.11 6.14 -7.13
CA ASP A 62 9.31 7.60 -7.12
C ASP A 62 8.15 8.35 -6.48
N SER A 63 6.96 7.76 -6.43
CA SER A 63 5.80 8.41 -5.81
C SER A 63 5.74 8.19 -4.31
N ILE A 64 6.63 7.38 -3.76
CA ILE A 64 6.66 7.06 -2.33
C ILE A 64 7.72 7.93 -1.66
N MET A 65 7.29 8.75 -0.70
CA MET A 65 8.22 9.58 0.08
C MET A 65 8.83 8.82 1.24
N THR A 66 8.02 8.00 1.91
CA THR A 66 8.45 7.32 3.13
C THR A 66 7.75 5.99 3.24
N ILE A 67 8.48 4.99 3.68
CA ILE A 67 7.94 3.66 3.98
C ILE A 67 8.21 3.40 5.45
N ALA A 68 7.17 3.01 6.19
CA ALA A 68 7.28 2.75 7.61
C ALA A 68 6.46 1.53 8.00
N ASP A 69 6.82 0.95 9.13
CA ASP A 69 6.05 -0.18 9.65
C ASP A 69 4.76 0.33 10.31
N PRO A 70 3.63 -0.34 10.08
CA PRO A 70 2.39 0.06 10.73
C PRO A 70 2.41 -0.29 12.22
N LYS A 71 1.69 0.50 13.01
CA LYS A 71 1.46 0.16 14.42
C LYS A 71 0.67 -1.13 14.48
N GLU A 72 0.81 -1.87 15.58
CA GLU A 72 0.12 -3.14 15.74
C GLU A 72 -1.39 -3.04 15.57
N GLU A 73 -1.99 -1.98 16.10
CA GLU A 73 -3.42 -1.73 15.99
C GLU A 73 -3.85 -1.55 14.54
N LEU A 74 -3.06 -0.82 13.78
CA LEU A 74 -3.34 -0.57 12.38
C LEU A 74 -3.16 -1.86 11.56
N LEU A 75 -2.12 -2.61 11.88
CA LEU A 75 -1.86 -3.88 11.21
C LEU A 75 -3.01 -4.87 11.44
N ALA A 76 -3.55 -4.92 12.66
CA ALA A 76 -4.69 -5.76 12.97
C ALA A 76 -5.92 -5.37 12.14
N LYS A 77 -6.17 -4.07 12.03
CA LYS A 77 -7.28 -3.57 11.19
C LYS A 77 -7.10 -3.96 9.73
N TYR A 78 -5.87 -3.87 9.25
CA TYR A 78 -5.56 -4.24 7.87
C TYR A 78 -5.89 -5.72 7.62
N PHE A 79 -5.46 -6.60 8.51
CA PHE A 79 -5.74 -8.02 8.33
C PHE A 79 -7.23 -8.35 8.45
N GLU A 80 -7.98 -7.60 9.25
CA GLU A 80 -9.42 -7.75 9.30
C GLU A 80 -10.07 -7.36 7.97
N MET A 81 -9.55 -6.32 7.33
CA MET A 81 -10.12 -5.83 6.08
C MET A 81 -9.90 -6.81 4.92
N ILE A 82 -8.82 -7.56 4.94
CA ILE A 82 -8.50 -8.49 3.85
C ILE A 82 -8.94 -9.92 4.13
N ALA A 83 -9.47 -10.17 5.32
CA ALA A 83 -9.91 -11.52 5.72
C ALA A 83 -11.20 -11.94 5.00
#